data_20b5d48d96248a0a91b1771ffa4aa91e
#
_entry.id   20b5d48d96248a0a91b1771ffa4aa91e
#
_cell.length_a   1.000
_cell.length_b   1.000
_cell.length_c   1.000
_cell.angle_alpha   90.00
_cell.angle_beta   90.00
_cell.angle_gamma   90.00
#
_symmetry.space_group_name_H-M   'P 1'
#
loop_
_entity.id
_entity.type
_entity.pdbx_description
1 polymer ?
#
loop_
_entity_poly.entity_id
_entity_poly.type
_entity_poly.pdbx_seq_one_letter_code
_entity_poly.pdbx_strand_id
1 'polypeptide(L)'
;MNLKNKHFLKLLDFTPAEIEYLLTLSADLKAKKKAGIPHRMCEGKSIALVFEKTSTRTRCAFEVAAADLGMHPVYLDPKSSQMGKKESIADTARVLGRMFDGIEYRGFGQEIVETLAAYAGVPVWNGLTNEYHPTQILADFLTIQEHFGSLKGKKLVYMGDARYNMGNSLMVGCAKMGMHFVACAPEKYFPNQELIAQCQAIAAETGATLEFITEPKEAVKGAHVIYTDVWVSMGEPDSVWAERIEELSPYRVTQQLMDIAGSQCRFMHCLPAFHDLNTEIGKDVYGKFGIDCMEVTDEVFESEASIVFDEAENRMHTIKAVMAATL
;
A
#
# COMPACT_ATOMS: atom_id res chain seq x y z
N MET A 1 20.28 -7.11 11.36
CA MET A 1 19.04 -6.87 12.13
C MET A 1 18.29 -8.19 12.23
N ASN A 2 17.60 -8.47 13.33
CA ASN A 2 16.83 -9.72 13.48
C ASN A 2 15.34 -9.38 13.59
N LEU A 3 14.57 -9.75 12.58
CA LEU A 3 13.11 -9.59 12.54
C LEU A 3 12.38 -10.94 12.62
N LYS A 4 13.10 -12.03 12.93
CA LYS A 4 12.53 -13.38 12.98
C LYS A 4 11.32 -13.42 13.94
N ASN A 5 10.23 -14.01 13.46
CA ASN A 5 8.94 -14.12 14.14
C ASN A 5 8.20 -12.78 14.37
N LYS A 6 8.69 -11.65 13.82
CA LYS A 6 7.97 -10.39 13.90
C LYS A 6 6.82 -10.38 12.90
N HIS A 7 5.63 -9.97 13.35
CA HIS A 7 4.50 -9.73 12.46
C HIS A 7 4.70 -8.46 11.65
N PHE A 8 4.09 -8.38 10.47
CA PHE A 8 4.13 -7.18 9.61
C PHE A 8 2.72 -6.65 9.39
N LEU A 9 2.17 -5.96 10.41
CA LEU A 9 0.75 -5.54 10.43
C LEU A 9 0.56 -4.09 10.01
N LYS A 10 1.44 -3.20 10.45
CA LYS A 10 1.47 -1.76 10.13
C LYS A 10 2.87 -1.20 10.35
N LEU A 11 3.24 -0.14 9.63
CA LEU A 11 4.58 0.47 9.77
C LEU A 11 4.79 1.19 11.11
N LEU A 12 3.73 1.49 11.86
CA LEU A 12 3.84 1.97 13.24
C LEU A 12 4.65 1.03 14.13
N ASP A 13 4.57 -0.28 13.89
CA ASP A 13 5.22 -1.32 14.69
C ASP A 13 6.73 -1.46 14.37
N PHE A 14 7.23 -0.69 13.41
CA PHE A 14 8.61 -0.76 12.93
C PHE A 14 9.36 0.53 13.22
N THR A 15 10.63 0.38 13.59
CA THR A 15 11.57 1.51 13.65
C THR A 15 12.02 1.94 12.26
N PRO A 16 12.48 3.20 12.06
CA PRO A 16 13.07 3.63 10.80
C PRO A 16 14.18 2.70 10.30
N ALA A 17 15.06 2.22 11.20
CA ALA A 17 16.14 1.30 10.85
C ALA A 17 15.64 -0.08 10.38
N GLU A 18 14.54 -0.58 10.92
CA GLU A 18 13.92 -1.83 10.46
C GLU A 18 13.30 -1.67 9.07
N ILE A 19 12.65 -0.52 8.80
CA ILE A 19 12.11 -0.21 7.47
C ILE A 19 13.25 -0.11 6.45
N GLU A 20 14.32 0.62 6.76
CA GLU A 20 15.49 0.75 5.87
C GLU A 20 16.15 -0.61 5.59
N TYR A 21 16.24 -1.48 6.61
CA TYR A 21 16.73 -2.86 6.44
C TYR A 21 15.86 -3.64 5.45
N LEU A 22 14.52 -3.56 5.55
CA LEU A 22 13.61 -4.23 4.63
C LEU A 22 13.73 -3.68 3.20
N LEU A 23 13.90 -2.37 3.03
CA LEU A 23 14.11 -1.75 1.72
C LEU A 23 15.45 -2.19 1.09
N THR A 24 16.53 -2.21 1.88
CA THR A 24 17.85 -2.69 1.43
C THR A 24 17.80 -4.15 1.01
N LEU A 25 17.15 -5.01 1.80
CA LEU A 25 16.96 -6.42 1.46
C LEU A 25 16.09 -6.58 0.21
N SER A 26 15.07 -5.74 0.04
CA SER A 26 14.22 -5.74 -1.16
C SER A 26 15.01 -5.44 -2.42
N ALA A 27 15.87 -4.43 -2.37
CA ALA A 27 16.74 -4.05 -3.49
C ALA A 27 17.74 -5.18 -3.85
N ASP A 28 18.35 -5.82 -2.86
CA ASP A 28 19.24 -6.97 -3.07
C ASP A 28 18.50 -8.15 -3.72
N LEU A 29 17.32 -8.52 -3.20
CA LEU A 29 16.51 -9.61 -3.75
C LEU A 29 15.97 -9.29 -5.15
N LYS A 30 15.64 -8.02 -5.43
CA LYS A 30 15.29 -7.54 -6.77
C LYS A 30 16.46 -7.72 -7.74
N ALA A 31 17.64 -7.28 -7.35
CA ALA A 31 18.86 -7.41 -8.15
C ALA A 31 19.19 -8.89 -8.44
N LYS A 32 19.11 -9.76 -7.45
CA LYS A 32 19.31 -11.21 -7.62
C LYS A 32 18.31 -11.82 -8.61
N LYS A 33 17.01 -11.49 -8.49
CA LYS A 33 16.00 -11.98 -9.44
C LYS A 33 16.28 -11.51 -10.87
N LYS A 34 16.59 -10.21 -11.07
CA LYS A 34 16.93 -9.67 -12.40
C LYS A 34 18.19 -10.29 -12.99
N ALA A 35 19.16 -10.68 -12.16
CA ALA A 35 20.37 -11.37 -12.57
C ALA A 35 20.21 -12.90 -12.72
N GLY A 36 19.02 -13.47 -12.48
CA GLY A 36 18.79 -14.92 -12.53
C GLY A 36 19.49 -15.70 -11.42
N ILE A 37 19.91 -15.04 -10.34
CA ILE A 37 20.59 -15.66 -9.20
C ILE A 37 19.55 -16.29 -8.26
N PRO A 38 19.58 -17.62 -8.03
CA PRO A 38 18.67 -18.28 -7.08
C PRO A 38 18.84 -17.75 -5.65
N HIS A 39 17.72 -17.54 -4.95
CA HIS A 39 17.72 -17.01 -3.59
C HIS A 39 16.63 -17.67 -2.73
N ARG A 40 16.67 -19.00 -2.68
CA ARG A 40 15.70 -19.89 -1.98
C ARG A 40 15.91 -19.89 -0.47
N MET A 41 15.81 -18.73 0.18
CA MET A 41 16.15 -18.53 1.59
C MET A 41 15.19 -19.21 2.57
N CYS A 42 13.99 -19.59 2.11
CA CYS A 42 12.93 -20.20 2.92
C CYS A 42 12.51 -21.56 2.35
N GLU A 43 13.46 -22.32 1.82
CA GLU A 43 13.22 -23.63 1.20
C GLU A 43 12.41 -24.56 2.09
N GLY A 44 11.36 -25.16 1.51
CA GLY A 44 10.52 -26.17 2.16
C GLY A 44 9.46 -25.61 3.11
N LYS A 45 9.40 -24.29 3.35
CA LYS A 45 8.35 -23.66 4.15
C LYS A 45 7.04 -23.57 3.39
N SER A 46 5.92 -23.53 4.12
CA SER A 46 4.57 -23.35 3.56
C SER A 46 3.90 -22.12 4.18
N ILE A 47 3.19 -21.35 3.36
CA ILE A 47 2.48 -20.15 3.82
C ILE A 47 1.01 -20.18 3.41
N ALA A 48 0.13 -19.67 4.26
CA ALA A 48 -1.28 -19.47 3.95
C ALA A 48 -1.51 -18.04 3.42
N LEU A 49 -2.25 -17.93 2.33
CA LEU A 49 -2.71 -16.65 1.75
C LEU A 49 -4.21 -16.53 1.96
N VAL A 50 -4.62 -15.81 3.02
CA VAL A 50 -6.01 -15.70 3.47
C VAL A 50 -6.63 -14.42 2.91
N PHE A 51 -7.56 -14.57 1.97
CA PHE A 51 -8.22 -13.46 1.32
C PHE A 51 -9.69 -13.38 1.68
N GLU A 52 -10.15 -12.25 2.20
CA GLU A 52 -11.56 -11.87 2.31
C GLU A 52 -11.95 -10.83 1.25
N LYS A 53 -10.98 -10.05 0.78
CA LYS A 53 -11.09 -9.15 -0.39
C LYS A 53 -10.22 -9.69 -1.52
N THR A 54 -10.77 -9.83 -2.71
CA THR A 54 -10.02 -10.28 -3.90
C THR A 54 -8.91 -9.29 -4.28
N SER A 55 -7.83 -9.79 -4.85
CA SER A 55 -6.75 -8.97 -5.40
C SER A 55 -5.86 -9.79 -6.32
N THR A 56 -5.74 -9.36 -7.56
CA THR A 56 -4.79 -9.95 -8.51
C THR A 56 -3.35 -9.65 -8.11
N ARG A 57 -3.02 -8.39 -7.86
CA ARG A 57 -1.64 -7.94 -7.57
C ARG A 57 -1.08 -8.53 -6.28
N THR A 58 -1.82 -8.42 -5.17
CA THR A 58 -1.35 -8.94 -3.87
C THR A 58 -1.16 -10.45 -3.93
N ARG A 59 -2.12 -11.19 -4.53
CA ARG A 59 -2.02 -12.63 -4.70
C ARG A 59 -0.78 -13.00 -5.53
N CYS A 60 -0.64 -12.47 -6.73
CA CYS A 60 0.51 -12.75 -7.59
C CYS A 60 1.84 -12.38 -6.93
N ALA A 61 1.90 -11.24 -6.22
CA ALA A 61 3.12 -10.80 -5.55
C ALA A 61 3.55 -11.79 -4.44
N PHE A 62 2.63 -12.25 -3.61
CA PHE A 62 2.93 -13.26 -2.58
C PHE A 62 3.26 -14.63 -3.18
N GLU A 63 2.49 -15.12 -4.15
CA GLU A 63 2.74 -16.42 -4.78
C GLU A 63 4.11 -16.47 -5.46
N VAL A 64 4.44 -15.46 -6.27
CA VAL A 64 5.74 -15.38 -6.97
C VAL A 64 6.88 -15.18 -5.98
N ALA A 65 6.72 -14.29 -4.98
CA ALA A 65 7.73 -14.09 -3.95
C ALA A 65 8.00 -15.38 -3.15
N ALA A 66 6.94 -16.13 -2.79
CA ALA A 66 7.06 -17.42 -2.12
C ALA A 66 7.83 -18.44 -2.98
N ALA A 67 7.49 -18.56 -4.26
CA ALA A 67 8.17 -19.44 -5.20
C ALA A 67 9.66 -19.12 -5.34
N ASP A 68 10.01 -17.83 -5.46
CA ASP A 68 11.41 -17.37 -5.52
C ASP A 68 12.20 -17.74 -4.24
N LEU A 69 11.55 -17.68 -3.08
CA LEU A 69 12.15 -18.05 -1.79
C LEU A 69 12.16 -19.58 -1.51
N GLY A 70 11.55 -20.40 -2.39
CA GLY A 70 11.47 -21.84 -2.24
C GLY A 70 10.33 -22.32 -1.34
N MET A 71 9.32 -21.48 -1.12
CA MET A 71 8.15 -21.79 -0.32
C MET A 71 6.98 -22.33 -1.15
N HIS A 72 6.04 -22.98 -0.46
CA HIS A 72 4.76 -23.42 -1.02
C HIS A 72 3.62 -22.50 -0.51
N PRO A 73 3.04 -21.63 -1.35
CA PRO A 73 1.88 -20.83 -0.98
C PRO A 73 0.57 -21.60 -1.18
N VAL A 74 -0.34 -21.49 -0.22
CA VAL A 74 -1.71 -22.03 -0.31
C VAL A 74 -2.70 -20.88 -0.26
N TYR A 75 -3.40 -20.66 -1.36
CA TYR A 75 -4.44 -19.64 -1.47
C TYR A 75 -5.76 -20.13 -0.88
N LEU A 76 -6.30 -19.37 0.07
CA LEU A 76 -7.59 -19.62 0.70
C LEU A 76 -8.59 -18.59 0.18
N ASP A 77 -9.48 -19.05 -0.69
CA ASP A 77 -10.49 -18.23 -1.36
C ASP A 77 -11.55 -17.73 -0.36
N PRO A 78 -12.03 -16.47 -0.48
CA PRO A 78 -13.04 -15.91 0.41
C PRO A 78 -14.34 -16.71 0.51
N LYS A 79 -14.73 -17.40 -0.58
CA LYS A 79 -15.96 -18.22 -0.61
C LYS A 79 -15.79 -19.57 0.05
N SER A 80 -14.57 -20.12 0.08
CA SER A 80 -14.25 -21.41 0.66
C SER A 80 -13.81 -21.34 2.12
N SER A 81 -13.43 -20.17 2.62
CA SER A 81 -13.03 -19.97 4.01
C SER A 81 -14.22 -20.00 4.97
N GLN A 82 -14.03 -20.67 6.11
CA GLN A 82 -14.99 -20.72 7.23
C GLN A 82 -14.70 -19.63 8.28
N MET A 83 -13.59 -18.90 8.17
CA MET A 83 -13.14 -17.88 9.11
C MET A 83 -14.20 -16.78 9.28
N GLY A 84 -14.52 -16.46 10.54
CA GLY A 84 -15.55 -15.48 10.89
C GLY A 84 -16.99 -15.92 10.61
N LYS A 85 -17.21 -17.12 10.06
CA LYS A 85 -18.55 -17.66 9.74
C LYS A 85 -18.95 -18.81 10.66
N LYS A 86 -18.26 -19.92 10.54
CA LYS A 86 -18.47 -21.13 11.38
C LYS A 86 -17.34 -21.36 12.36
N GLU A 87 -16.21 -20.70 12.18
CA GLU A 87 -15.03 -20.79 13.01
C GLU A 87 -14.58 -19.39 13.42
N SER A 88 -14.19 -19.22 14.69
CA SER A 88 -13.67 -17.92 15.16
C SER A 88 -12.33 -17.61 14.49
N ILE A 89 -12.00 -16.32 14.37
CA ILE A 89 -10.71 -15.87 13.82
C ILE A 89 -9.55 -16.45 14.65
N ALA A 90 -9.69 -16.48 15.98
CA ALA A 90 -8.68 -17.03 16.88
C ALA A 90 -8.47 -18.55 16.69
N ASP A 91 -9.54 -19.31 16.46
CA ASP A 91 -9.41 -20.77 16.22
C ASP A 91 -8.83 -21.05 14.84
N THR A 92 -9.27 -20.33 13.81
CA THR A 92 -8.64 -20.39 12.48
C THR A 92 -7.14 -20.06 12.57
N ALA A 93 -6.75 -19.02 13.32
CA ALA A 93 -5.34 -18.66 13.52
C ALA A 93 -4.54 -19.81 14.15
N ARG A 94 -5.07 -20.45 15.19
CA ARG A 94 -4.40 -21.59 15.85
C ARG A 94 -4.25 -22.80 14.93
N VAL A 95 -5.26 -23.08 14.09
CA VAL A 95 -5.21 -24.17 13.10
C VAL A 95 -4.17 -23.87 12.03
N LEU A 96 -4.24 -22.70 11.41
CA LEU A 96 -3.31 -22.31 10.35
C LEU A 96 -1.86 -22.23 10.86
N GLY A 97 -1.64 -21.68 12.06
CA GLY A 97 -0.31 -21.59 12.67
C GLY A 97 0.33 -22.95 13.02
N ARG A 98 -0.45 -24.06 13.02
CA ARG A 98 0.08 -25.43 13.17
C ARG A 98 0.36 -26.12 11.84
N MET A 99 -0.14 -25.57 10.73
CA MET A 99 0.02 -26.13 9.40
C MET A 99 1.03 -25.34 8.55
N PHE A 100 1.16 -24.04 8.80
CA PHE A 100 1.94 -23.11 8.00
C PHE A 100 3.02 -22.41 8.82
N ASP A 101 4.09 -22.01 8.15
CA ASP A 101 5.20 -21.24 8.75
C ASP A 101 4.90 -19.72 8.80
N GLY A 102 3.92 -19.26 8.04
CA GLY A 102 3.50 -17.85 8.03
C GLY A 102 2.12 -17.69 7.37
N ILE A 103 1.44 -16.57 7.68
CA ILE A 103 0.08 -16.28 7.23
C ILE A 103 0.03 -14.88 6.66
N GLU A 104 -0.41 -14.73 5.41
CA GLU A 104 -0.85 -13.46 4.86
C GLU A 104 -2.35 -13.31 5.05
N TYR A 105 -2.79 -12.11 5.37
CA TYR A 105 -4.19 -11.74 5.43
C TYR A 105 -4.47 -10.49 4.61
N ARG A 106 -5.50 -10.57 3.76
CA ARG A 106 -6.06 -9.43 3.04
C ARG A 106 -7.57 -9.38 3.21
N GLY A 107 -8.06 -8.35 3.88
CA GLY A 107 -9.49 -8.29 4.21
C GLY A 107 -9.99 -6.92 4.64
N PHE A 108 -10.78 -6.90 5.70
CA PHE A 108 -11.51 -5.73 6.15
C PHE A 108 -10.85 -5.06 7.35
N GLY A 109 -11.24 -5.39 8.57
CA GLY A 109 -10.80 -4.69 9.77
C GLY A 109 -9.38 -5.05 10.22
N GLN A 110 -8.68 -4.07 10.77
CA GLN A 110 -7.33 -4.27 11.33
C GLN A 110 -7.35 -5.23 12.51
N GLU A 111 -8.43 -5.25 13.30
CA GLU A 111 -8.63 -6.16 14.42
C GLU A 111 -8.60 -7.64 14.02
N ILE A 112 -8.96 -7.95 12.78
CA ILE A 112 -8.94 -9.32 12.26
C ILE A 112 -7.49 -9.80 12.10
N VAL A 113 -6.65 -9.02 11.43
CA VAL A 113 -5.24 -9.38 11.22
C VAL A 113 -4.45 -9.35 12.54
N GLU A 114 -4.79 -8.45 13.46
CA GLU A 114 -4.20 -8.40 14.81
C GLU A 114 -4.61 -9.63 15.64
N THR A 115 -5.86 -10.09 15.52
CA THR A 115 -6.31 -11.33 16.15
C THR A 115 -5.59 -12.55 15.54
N LEU A 116 -5.44 -12.61 14.22
CA LEU A 116 -4.63 -13.68 13.59
C LEU A 116 -3.21 -13.69 14.14
N ALA A 117 -2.56 -12.53 14.24
CA ALA A 117 -1.21 -12.40 14.79
C ALA A 117 -1.11 -12.84 16.24
N ALA A 118 -2.10 -12.51 17.07
CA ALA A 118 -2.11 -12.86 18.50
C ALA A 118 -2.22 -14.38 18.76
N TYR A 119 -2.83 -15.14 17.86
CA TYR A 119 -3.13 -16.56 18.10
C TYR A 119 -2.43 -17.55 17.15
N ALA A 120 -1.83 -17.08 16.06
CA ALA A 120 -1.23 -17.98 15.07
C ALA A 120 0.06 -18.65 15.56
N GLY A 121 0.89 -17.97 16.36
CA GLY A 121 2.20 -18.47 16.79
C GLY A 121 3.26 -18.51 15.67
N VAL A 122 2.94 -17.96 14.50
CA VAL A 122 3.82 -17.78 13.34
C VAL A 122 3.69 -16.35 12.83
N PRO A 123 4.64 -15.84 12.03
CA PRO A 123 4.54 -14.51 11.43
C PRO A 123 3.24 -14.31 10.65
N VAL A 124 2.60 -13.16 10.85
CA VAL A 124 1.41 -12.73 10.10
C VAL A 124 1.73 -11.44 9.36
N TRP A 125 1.35 -11.39 8.08
CA TRP A 125 1.60 -10.25 7.20
C TRP A 125 0.28 -9.64 6.73
N ASN A 126 0.15 -8.33 6.88
CA ASN A 126 -1.01 -7.57 6.42
C ASN A 126 -0.87 -7.25 4.93
N GLY A 127 -1.59 -7.98 4.08
CA GLY A 127 -1.71 -7.72 2.65
C GLY A 127 -2.56 -6.50 2.32
N LEU A 128 -3.55 -6.19 3.14
CA LEU A 128 -4.38 -4.97 3.19
C LEU A 128 -5.49 -5.13 4.24
N THR A 129 -5.72 -4.08 5.01
CA THR A 129 -6.96 -3.85 5.77
C THR A 129 -7.59 -2.52 5.37
N ASN A 130 -8.73 -2.15 5.99
CA ASN A 130 -9.33 -0.83 5.78
C ASN A 130 -8.43 0.30 6.31
N GLU A 131 -7.66 0.01 7.37
CA GLU A 131 -6.85 0.99 8.09
C GLU A 131 -5.42 1.09 7.58
N TYR A 132 -4.82 -0.04 7.11
CA TYR A 132 -3.41 -0.07 6.72
C TYR A 132 -3.13 -0.98 5.51
N HIS A 133 -2.10 -0.59 4.73
CA HIS A 133 -1.55 -1.37 3.62
C HIS A 133 -0.01 -1.33 3.61
N PRO A 134 0.65 -1.88 4.65
CA PRO A 134 2.09 -1.70 4.84
C PRO A 134 2.94 -2.29 3.71
N THR A 135 2.49 -3.37 3.06
CA THR A 135 3.20 -3.98 1.93
C THR A 135 3.23 -3.07 0.69
N GLN A 136 2.21 -2.21 0.51
CA GLN A 136 2.22 -1.20 -0.55
C GLN A 136 3.27 -0.14 -0.25
N ILE A 137 3.31 0.38 0.97
CA ILE A 137 4.20 1.49 1.32
C ILE A 137 5.68 1.11 1.18
N LEU A 138 6.05 -0.13 1.50
CA LEU A 138 7.42 -0.57 1.22
C LEU A 138 7.75 -0.56 -0.27
N ALA A 139 6.80 -0.95 -1.13
CA ALA A 139 6.99 -0.90 -2.58
C ALA A 139 7.09 0.54 -3.08
N ASP A 140 6.23 1.44 -2.57
CA ASP A 140 6.26 2.86 -2.89
C ASP A 140 7.63 3.45 -2.53
N PHE A 141 8.13 3.15 -1.34
CA PHE A 141 9.42 3.66 -0.87
C PHE A 141 10.60 3.08 -1.63
N LEU A 142 10.59 1.80 -1.98
CA LEU A 142 11.62 1.24 -2.85
C LEU A 142 11.61 1.95 -4.22
N THR A 143 10.44 2.20 -4.79
CA THR A 143 10.29 2.90 -6.06
C THR A 143 10.80 4.34 -5.97
N ILE A 144 10.45 5.06 -4.90
CA ILE A 144 10.95 6.42 -4.66
C ILE A 144 12.48 6.42 -4.52
N GLN A 145 13.07 5.45 -3.79
CA GLN A 145 14.54 5.34 -3.68
C GLN A 145 15.20 5.06 -5.02
N GLU A 146 14.61 4.22 -5.86
CA GLU A 146 15.13 3.92 -7.21
C GLU A 146 15.15 5.15 -8.13
N HIS A 147 14.13 6.02 -8.03
CA HIS A 147 14.04 7.22 -8.88
C HIS A 147 14.75 8.46 -8.30
N PHE A 148 14.84 8.58 -6.97
CA PHE A 148 15.34 9.80 -6.31
C PHE A 148 16.59 9.56 -5.44
N GLY A 149 17.07 8.33 -5.31
CA GLY A 149 18.24 7.96 -4.53
C GLY A 149 18.04 7.92 -3.01
N SER A 150 17.05 8.62 -2.47
CA SER A 150 16.76 8.66 -1.03
C SER A 150 15.30 8.99 -0.75
N LEU A 151 14.82 8.65 0.47
CA LEU A 151 13.50 9.03 0.96
C LEU A 151 13.53 10.35 1.73
N LYS A 152 14.55 10.54 2.57
CA LYS A 152 14.64 11.68 3.49
C LYS A 152 14.52 13.01 2.75
N GLY A 153 13.61 13.87 3.23
CA GLY A 153 13.34 15.19 2.69
C GLY A 153 12.57 15.20 1.36
N LYS A 154 12.17 14.04 0.82
CA LYS A 154 11.31 14.00 -0.36
C LYS A 154 9.88 14.37 0.01
N LYS A 155 9.25 15.22 -0.81
CA LYS A 155 7.86 15.63 -0.63
C LYS A 155 6.95 14.70 -1.42
N LEU A 156 6.04 14.02 -0.70
CA LEU A 156 4.96 13.20 -1.25
C LEU A 156 3.62 13.87 -0.96
N VAL A 157 2.85 14.13 -2.01
CA VAL A 157 1.51 14.70 -1.92
C VAL A 157 0.50 13.61 -2.24
N TYR A 158 -0.33 13.24 -1.27
CA TYR A 158 -1.45 12.33 -1.47
C TYR A 158 -2.71 13.12 -1.80
N MET A 159 -3.29 12.87 -2.98
CA MET A 159 -4.47 13.56 -3.51
C MET A 159 -5.71 12.67 -3.36
N GLY A 160 -6.69 13.11 -2.57
CA GLY A 160 -7.95 12.38 -2.39
C GLY A 160 -8.24 11.97 -0.95
N ASP A 161 -9.07 10.94 -0.76
CA ASP A 161 -9.52 10.50 0.58
C ASP A 161 -8.39 9.85 1.39
N ALA A 162 -7.82 10.56 2.32
CA ALA A 162 -6.69 10.12 3.15
C ALA A 162 -7.11 9.41 4.47
N ARG A 163 -8.40 9.14 4.69
CA ARG A 163 -8.89 8.54 5.95
C ARG A 163 -8.64 7.04 6.06
N TYR A 164 -8.36 6.37 4.93
CA TYR A 164 -8.26 4.92 4.84
C TYR A 164 -6.81 4.45 4.70
N ASN A 165 -6.65 3.19 4.33
CA ASN A 165 -5.37 2.47 4.38
C ASN A 165 -4.21 3.17 3.65
N MET A 166 -4.41 3.74 2.46
CA MET A 166 -3.33 4.39 1.73
C MET A 166 -2.89 5.71 2.38
N GLY A 167 -3.84 6.61 2.67
CA GLY A 167 -3.53 7.87 3.34
C GLY A 167 -2.88 7.66 4.70
N ASN A 168 -3.44 6.77 5.52
CA ASN A 168 -2.90 6.41 6.83
C ASN A 168 -1.49 5.84 6.73
N SER A 169 -1.29 4.84 5.85
CA SER A 169 -0.01 4.14 5.75
C SER A 169 1.09 5.00 5.14
N LEU A 170 0.77 5.84 4.14
CA LEU A 170 1.72 6.81 3.57
C LEU A 170 2.13 7.85 4.61
N MET A 171 1.18 8.40 5.39
CA MET A 171 1.49 9.35 6.46
C MET A 171 2.41 8.73 7.51
N VAL A 172 2.10 7.52 7.99
CA VAL A 172 2.94 6.77 8.94
C VAL A 172 4.33 6.53 8.36
N GLY A 173 4.40 6.00 7.14
CA GLY A 173 5.66 5.69 6.49
C GLY A 173 6.53 6.94 6.28
N CYS A 174 5.95 8.03 5.78
CA CYS A 174 6.65 9.30 5.60
C CYS A 174 7.17 9.87 6.93
N ALA A 175 6.35 9.81 8.00
CA ALA A 175 6.77 10.21 9.34
C ALA A 175 7.98 9.39 9.82
N LYS A 176 7.98 8.07 9.61
CA LYS A 176 9.09 7.18 9.98
C LYS A 176 10.37 7.45 9.18
N MET A 177 10.26 7.77 7.88
CA MET A 177 11.41 7.87 6.98
C MET A 177 11.92 9.30 6.77
N GLY A 178 11.45 10.28 7.55
CA GLY A 178 11.90 11.66 7.45
C GLY A 178 11.49 12.35 6.15
N MET A 179 10.36 11.94 5.56
CA MET A 179 9.79 12.54 4.36
C MET A 179 8.85 13.69 4.70
N HIS A 180 8.56 14.52 3.71
CA HIS A 180 7.52 15.54 3.81
C HIS A 180 6.21 14.96 3.21
N PHE A 181 5.22 14.68 4.05
CA PHE A 181 3.90 14.20 3.65
C PHE A 181 2.90 15.34 3.61
N VAL A 182 2.13 15.40 2.53
CA VAL A 182 1.01 16.34 2.38
C VAL A 182 -0.24 15.53 2.04
N ALA A 183 -1.27 15.60 2.86
CA ALA A 183 -2.62 15.14 2.48
C ALA A 183 -3.37 16.31 1.85
N CYS A 184 -3.79 16.16 0.59
CA CYS A 184 -4.53 17.16 -0.15
C CYS A 184 -5.94 16.67 -0.46
N ALA A 185 -6.92 17.20 0.28
CA ALA A 185 -8.33 16.83 0.22
C ALA A 185 -9.20 17.87 0.92
N PRO A 186 -10.55 17.82 0.79
CA PRO A 186 -11.43 18.49 1.75
C PRO A 186 -11.16 18.03 3.18
N GLU A 187 -11.27 18.92 4.17
CA GLU A 187 -10.90 18.64 5.58
C GLU A 187 -11.52 17.34 6.15
N LYS A 188 -12.75 17.02 5.75
CA LYS A 188 -13.45 15.80 6.20
C LYS A 188 -12.80 14.50 5.72
N TYR A 189 -11.89 14.56 4.76
CA TYR A 189 -11.14 13.44 4.18
C TYR A 189 -9.71 13.34 4.70
N PHE A 190 -9.30 14.15 5.65
CA PHE A 190 -8.01 14.01 6.32
C PHE A 190 -8.00 12.79 7.27
N PRO A 191 -6.84 12.21 7.56
CA PRO A 191 -6.71 11.13 8.53
C PRO A 191 -7.26 11.53 9.92
N ASN A 192 -7.57 10.55 10.75
CA ASN A 192 -8.08 10.85 12.09
C ASN A 192 -7.03 11.55 12.96
N GLN A 193 -7.48 12.39 13.89
CA GLN A 193 -6.63 13.26 14.71
C GLN A 193 -5.69 12.47 15.64
N GLU A 194 -6.08 11.29 16.10
CA GLU A 194 -5.24 10.45 16.94
C GLU A 194 -4.03 9.93 16.17
N LEU A 195 -4.24 9.43 14.95
CA LEU A 195 -3.15 8.97 14.09
C LEU A 195 -2.24 10.14 13.66
N ILE A 196 -2.82 11.32 13.36
CA ILE A 196 -2.06 12.53 13.06
C ILE A 196 -1.13 12.88 14.24
N ALA A 197 -1.64 12.89 15.46
CA ALA A 197 -0.84 13.21 16.64
C ALA A 197 0.30 12.19 16.87
N GLN A 198 0.05 10.90 16.67
CA GLN A 198 1.08 9.86 16.72
C GLN A 198 2.16 10.09 15.66
N CYS A 199 1.77 10.38 14.42
CA CYS A 199 2.71 10.64 13.33
C CYS A 199 3.49 11.93 13.53
N GLN A 200 2.90 12.99 14.11
CA GLN A 200 3.60 14.23 14.46
C GLN A 200 4.69 14.00 15.53
N ALA A 201 4.41 13.16 16.52
CA ALA A 201 5.41 12.77 17.50
C ALA A 201 6.60 12.04 16.86
N ILE A 202 6.34 11.10 15.95
CA ILE A 202 7.38 10.40 15.18
C ILE A 202 8.15 11.38 14.28
N ALA A 203 7.45 12.28 13.61
CA ALA A 203 8.04 13.27 12.71
C ALA A 203 9.02 14.21 13.44
N ALA A 204 8.72 14.58 14.70
CA ALA A 204 9.63 15.37 15.53
C ALA A 204 10.98 14.69 15.79
N GLU A 205 11.02 13.35 15.82
CA GLU A 205 12.24 12.58 16.03
C GLU A 205 13.02 12.34 14.72
N THR A 206 12.30 12.17 13.59
CA THR A 206 12.90 11.80 12.30
C THR A 206 13.25 12.99 11.41
N GLY A 207 12.68 14.16 11.72
CA GLY A 207 12.76 15.37 10.89
C GLY A 207 11.77 15.36 9.71
N ALA A 208 10.74 14.51 9.74
CA ALA A 208 9.63 14.54 8.79
C ALA A 208 8.75 15.77 9.02
N THR A 209 7.96 16.13 8.01
CA THR A 209 6.91 17.15 8.13
C THR A 209 5.59 16.60 7.62
N LEU A 210 4.48 17.00 8.26
CA LEU A 210 3.14 16.56 7.91
C LEU A 210 2.27 17.80 7.70
N GLU A 211 1.66 17.93 6.53
CA GLU A 211 0.77 19.04 6.19
C GLU A 211 -0.58 18.53 5.68
N PHE A 212 -1.61 19.33 5.90
CA PHE A 212 -2.99 19.05 5.51
C PHE A 212 -3.51 20.27 4.75
N ILE A 213 -3.66 20.15 3.44
CA ILE A 213 -3.90 21.28 2.54
C ILE A 213 -5.16 21.00 1.72
N THR A 214 -6.08 21.97 1.65
CA THR A 214 -7.31 21.85 0.86
C THR A 214 -7.15 22.34 -0.57
N GLU A 215 -6.08 23.11 -0.87
CA GLU A 215 -5.83 23.74 -2.17
C GLU A 215 -4.85 22.93 -3.01
N PRO A 216 -5.30 22.20 -4.08
CA PRO A 216 -4.43 21.31 -4.87
C PRO A 216 -3.19 21.98 -5.43
N LYS A 217 -3.34 23.20 -6.00
CA LYS A 217 -2.22 23.93 -6.61
C LYS A 217 -1.15 24.36 -5.61
N GLU A 218 -1.52 24.61 -4.35
CA GLU A 218 -0.58 24.89 -3.27
C GLU A 218 0.10 23.60 -2.79
N ALA A 219 -0.68 22.54 -2.63
CA ALA A 219 -0.18 21.27 -2.14
C ALA A 219 0.94 20.70 -3.01
N VAL A 220 0.78 20.74 -4.33
CA VAL A 220 1.72 20.08 -5.26
C VAL A 220 3.01 20.88 -5.51
N LYS A 221 3.13 22.14 -5.10
CA LYS A 221 4.36 22.92 -5.30
C LYS A 221 5.59 22.23 -4.75
N GLY A 222 6.56 21.96 -5.61
CA GLY A 222 7.81 21.28 -5.24
C GLY A 222 7.65 19.83 -4.80
N ALA A 223 6.54 19.18 -5.16
CA ALA A 223 6.35 17.75 -4.91
C ALA A 223 7.36 16.92 -5.71
N HIS A 224 7.94 15.92 -5.07
CA HIS A 224 8.71 14.89 -5.74
C HIS A 224 7.79 13.79 -6.27
N VAL A 225 6.72 13.52 -5.51
CA VAL A 225 5.71 12.50 -5.83
C VAL A 225 4.32 13.09 -5.64
N ILE A 226 3.45 12.92 -6.64
CA ILE A 226 2.00 13.05 -6.49
C ILE A 226 1.44 11.63 -6.51
N TYR A 227 0.74 11.28 -5.45
CA TYR A 227 0.13 9.96 -5.23
C TYR A 227 -1.38 10.09 -5.15
N THR A 228 -2.12 9.17 -5.74
CA THR A 228 -3.58 9.09 -5.55
C THR A 228 -4.05 7.64 -5.49
N ASP A 229 -5.29 7.44 -5.11
CA ASP A 229 -6.00 6.16 -5.08
C ASP A 229 -7.44 6.38 -5.55
N VAL A 230 -8.15 5.30 -5.85
CA VAL A 230 -9.56 5.35 -6.26
C VAL A 230 -10.40 6.13 -5.25
N TRP A 231 -11.35 6.93 -5.74
CA TRP A 231 -12.22 7.73 -4.87
C TRP A 231 -13.25 6.91 -4.10
N VAL A 232 -13.60 5.74 -4.62
CA VAL A 232 -14.52 4.80 -3.96
C VAL A 232 -13.81 3.47 -3.78
N SER A 233 -13.61 3.09 -2.54
CA SER A 233 -12.90 1.87 -2.18
C SER A 233 -13.77 0.62 -2.37
N MET A 234 -13.10 -0.51 -2.59
CA MET A 234 -13.76 -1.81 -2.71
C MET A 234 -14.57 -2.14 -1.44
N GLY A 235 -15.88 -2.31 -1.61
CA GLY A 235 -16.80 -2.63 -0.51
C GLY A 235 -17.60 -1.44 0.02
N GLU A 236 -17.36 -0.22 -0.50
CA GLU A 236 -18.25 0.92 -0.24
C GLU A 236 -19.54 0.80 -1.07
N PRO A 237 -20.69 1.29 -0.56
CA PRO A 237 -21.96 1.19 -1.26
C PRO A 237 -22.03 2.14 -2.47
N ASP A 238 -22.80 1.76 -3.50
CA ASP A 238 -22.98 2.56 -4.72
C ASP A 238 -23.49 3.98 -4.45
N SER A 239 -24.19 4.18 -3.34
CA SER A 239 -24.75 5.49 -2.97
C SER A 239 -23.70 6.59 -2.72
N VAL A 240 -22.44 6.23 -2.45
CA VAL A 240 -21.40 7.23 -2.17
C VAL A 240 -20.75 7.82 -3.42
N TRP A 241 -20.95 7.22 -4.61
CA TRP A 241 -20.26 7.64 -5.84
C TRP A 241 -20.50 9.09 -6.21
N ALA A 242 -21.77 9.53 -6.20
CA ALA A 242 -22.12 10.90 -6.58
C ALA A 242 -21.42 11.94 -5.69
N GLU A 243 -21.48 11.75 -4.36
CA GLU A 243 -20.82 12.62 -3.39
C GLU A 243 -19.30 12.63 -3.59
N ARG A 244 -18.69 11.45 -3.75
CA ARG A 244 -17.24 11.34 -3.96
C ARG A 244 -16.77 12.01 -5.23
N ILE A 245 -17.52 11.82 -6.33
CA ILE A 245 -17.20 12.46 -7.62
C ILE A 245 -17.31 13.99 -7.50
N GLU A 246 -18.38 14.52 -6.90
CA GLU A 246 -18.56 15.94 -6.72
C GLU A 246 -17.44 16.58 -5.88
N GLU A 247 -17.11 15.98 -4.76
CA GLU A 247 -16.17 16.54 -3.79
C GLU A 247 -14.71 16.32 -4.13
N LEU A 248 -14.37 15.21 -4.78
CA LEU A 248 -12.99 14.86 -5.10
C LEU A 248 -12.56 15.23 -6.53
N SER A 249 -13.50 15.57 -7.42
CA SER A 249 -13.14 16.04 -8.77
C SER A 249 -12.14 17.20 -8.81
N PRO A 250 -12.17 18.19 -7.88
CA PRO A 250 -11.14 19.23 -7.82
C PRO A 250 -9.73 18.70 -7.48
N TYR A 251 -9.65 17.50 -6.92
CA TYR A 251 -8.40 16.84 -6.49
C TYR A 251 -7.90 15.79 -7.49
N ARG A 252 -8.53 15.70 -8.67
CA ARG A 252 -8.05 14.84 -9.77
C ARG A 252 -6.64 15.25 -10.17
N VAL A 253 -5.75 14.27 -10.28
CA VAL A 253 -4.39 14.52 -10.77
C VAL A 253 -4.45 14.76 -12.28
N THR A 254 -4.03 15.95 -12.69
CA THR A 254 -4.03 16.44 -14.08
C THR A 254 -2.63 16.87 -14.48
N GLN A 255 -2.38 16.99 -15.79
CA GLN A 255 -1.11 17.51 -16.30
C GLN A 255 -0.78 18.88 -15.72
N GLN A 256 -1.79 19.76 -15.54
CA GLN A 256 -1.58 21.08 -14.92
C GLN A 256 -0.98 20.98 -13.50
N LEU A 257 -1.43 20.02 -12.69
CA LEU A 257 -0.86 19.81 -11.35
C LEU A 257 0.56 19.25 -11.41
N MET A 258 0.83 18.33 -12.36
CA MET A 258 2.19 17.83 -12.60
C MET A 258 3.14 18.96 -13.03
N ASP A 259 2.70 19.85 -13.91
CA ASP A 259 3.50 21.01 -14.34
C ASP A 259 3.82 21.97 -13.20
N ILE A 260 2.85 22.22 -12.29
CA ILE A 260 3.07 23.05 -11.08
C ILE A 260 4.06 22.39 -10.13
N ALA A 261 4.02 21.06 -9.99
CA ALA A 261 4.96 20.30 -9.17
C ALA A 261 6.39 20.35 -9.73
N GLY A 262 6.52 20.38 -11.05
CA GLY A 262 7.79 20.50 -11.78
C GLY A 262 8.21 19.22 -12.49
N SER A 263 9.11 19.35 -13.46
CA SER A 263 9.51 18.26 -14.37
C SER A 263 10.14 17.03 -13.70
N GLN A 264 10.61 17.16 -12.46
CA GLN A 264 11.17 16.04 -11.70
C GLN A 264 10.11 15.26 -10.92
N CYS A 265 8.86 15.74 -10.88
CA CYS A 265 7.78 15.08 -10.17
C CYS A 265 7.43 13.75 -10.85
N ARG A 266 7.12 12.73 -10.05
CA ARG A 266 6.62 11.44 -10.52
C ARG A 266 5.20 11.22 -10.02
N PHE A 267 4.40 10.56 -10.86
CA PHE A 267 3.06 10.12 -10.52
C PHE A 267 3.08 8.67 -10.03
N MET A 268 2.40 8.39 -8.92
CA MET A 268 2.26 7.06 -8.33
C MET A 268 0.80 6.74 -8.00
N HIS A 269 0.47 5.46 -8.03
CA HIS A 269 -0.88 4.95 -7.75
C HIS A 269 -0.82 3.45 -7.42
N CYS A 270 -1.44 3.03 -6.33
CA CYS A 270 -1.42 1.61 -5.89
C CYS A 270 -2.16 0.64 -6.83
N LEU A 271 -2.90 1.17 -7.81
CA LEU A 271 -3.74 0.41 -8.76
C LEU A 271 -4.85 -0.43 -8.07
N PRO A 272 -6.02 -0.59 -8.71
CA PRO A 272 -6.38 -0.16 -10.07
C PRO A 272 -6.62 1.34 -10.13
N ALA A 273 -6.46 1.96 -11.32
CA ALA A 273 -6.77 3.35 -11.57
C ALA A 273 -7.94 3.48 -12.56
N PHE A 274 -8.77 4.51 -12.38
CA PHE A 274 -9.85 4.84 -13.30
C PHE A 274 -9.50 6.08 -14.13
N HIS A 275 -8.56 5.90 -15.06
CA HIS A 275 -8.04 6.95 -15.93
C HIS A 275 -8.69 6.97 -17.31
N ASP A 276 -9.39 5.88 -17.72
CA ASP A 276 -9.99 5.69 -19.03
C ASP A 276 -11.33 4.91 -19.00
N LEU A 277 -11.87 4.62 -20.18
CA LEU A 277 -13.10 3.87 -20.35
C LEU A 277 -12.90 2.37 -20.70
N ASN A 278 -11.69 1.83 -20.53
CA ASN A 278 -11.39 0.45 -20.89
C ASN A 278 -11.85 -0.57 -19.83
N THR A 279 -12.36 -0.12 -18.69
CA THR A 279 -12.90 -0.97 -17.63
C THR A 279 -14.46 -0.97 -17.62
N GLU A 280 -15.07 -2.02 -17.08
CA GLU A 280 -16.53 -2.06 -16.88
C GLU A 280 -17.02 -0.94 -15.96
N ILE A 281 -16.28 -0.70 -14.86
CA ILE A 281 -16.61 0.37 -13.89
C ILE A 281 -16.45 1.75 -14.54
N GLY A 282 -15.39 1.99 -15.31
CA GLY A 282 -15.21 3.25 -16.03
C GLY A 282 -16.36 3.56 -16.99
N LYS A 283 -16.82 2.56 -17.74
CA LYS A 283 -18.01 2.70 -18.61
C LYS A 283 -19.30 2.96 -17.85
N ASP A 284 -19.51 2.30 -16.72
CA ASP A 284 -20.68 2.49 -15.87
C ASP A 284 -20.71 3.90 -15.26
N VAL A 285 -19.57 4.37 -14.75
CA VAL A 285 -19.39 5.72 -14.22
C VAL A 285 -19.62 6.77 -15.32
N TYR A 286 -19.07 6.57 -16.53
CA TYR A 286 -19.33 7.45 -17.66
C TYR A 286 -20.82 7.50 -18.01
N GLY A 287 -21.47 6.36 -18.07
CA GLY A 287 -22.92 6.29 -18.35
C GLY A 287 -23.80 6.99 -17.31
N LYS A 288 -23.39 6.98 -16.05
CA LYS A 288 -24.14 7.59 -14.92
C LYS A 288 -23.80 9.06 -14.69
N PHE A 289 -22.53 9.45 -14.83
CA PHE A 289 -22.02 10.75 -14.41
C PHE A 289 -21.40 11.58 -15.54
N GLY A 290 -21.17 11.01 -16.72
CA GLY A 290 -20.61 11.71 -17.88
C GLY A 290 -19.12 12.06 -17.76
N ILE A 291 -18.38 11.41 -16.85
CA ILE A 291 -16.94 11.61 -16.67
C ILE A 291 -16.15 10.41 -17.22
N ASP A 292 -15.10 10.67 -17.96
CA ASP A 292 -14.26 9.70 -18.65
C ASP A 292 -13.03 9.25 -17.87
N CYS A 293 -12.68 9.96 -16.80
CA CYS A 293 -11.64 9.62 -15.85
C CYS A 293 -12.02 10.11 -14.46
N MET A 294 -11.48 9.48 -13.42
CA MET A 294 -11.78 9.83 -12.02
C MET A 294 -10.59 10.50 -11.33
N GLU A 295 -9.80 9.78 -10.57
CA GLU A 295 -8.74 10.31 -9.70
C GLU A 295 -7.52 10.80 -10.47
N VAL A 296 -7.33 10.37 -11.72
CA VAL A 296 -6.22 10.78 -12.58
C VAL A 296 -6.66 10.81 -14.04
N THR A 297 -6.11 11.74 -14.83
CA THR A 297 -6.33 11.78 -16.28
C THR A 297 -5.45 10.74 -17.00
N ASP A 298 -5.92 10.24 -18.13
CA ASP A 298 -5.17 9.28 -18.97
C ASP A 298 -3.82 9.86 -19.41
N GLU A 299 -3.80 11.16 -19.76
CA GLU A 299 -2.57 11.89 -20.11
C GLU A 299 -1.47 11.77 -19.03
N VAL A 300 -1.80 11.88 -17.75
CA VAL A 300 -0.84 11.73 -16.64
C VAL A 300 -0.50 10.27 -16.43
N PHE A 301 -1.51 9.38 -16.44
CA PHE A 301 -1.32 7.97 -16.17
C PHE A 301 -0.38 7.29 -17.20
N GLU A 302 -0.50 7.64 -18.48
CA GLU A 302 0.32 7.10 -19.59
C GLU A 302 1.60 7.91 -19.86
N SER A 303 1.87 8.97 -19.08
CA SER A 303 3.05 9.82 -19.26
C SER A 303 4.36 9.15 -18.78
N GLU A 304 5.50 9.67 -19.23
CA GLU A 304 6.83 9.27 -18.71
C GLU A 304 7.05 9.62 -17.23
N ALA A 305 6.23 10.50 -16.66
CA ALA A 305 6.25 10.83 -15.25
C ALA A 305 5.58 9.76 -14.38
N SER A 306 4.74 8.91 -14.98
CA SER A 306 4.06 7.80 -14.29
C SER A 306 5.02 6.65 -14.04
N ILE A 307 5.14 6.24 -12.77
CA ILE A 307 6.01 5.12 -12.35
C ILE A 307 5.19 4.02 -11.65
N VAL A 308 3.90 3.96 -11.96
CA VAL A 308 2.93 3.04 -11.34
C VAL A 308 3.24 1.56 -11.59
N PHE A 309 3.86 1.22 -12.74
CA PHE A 309 4.20 -0.16 -13.04
C PHE A 309 5.51 -0.60 -12.37
N ASP A 310 6.48 0.30 -12.18
CA ASP A 310 7.67 0.05 -11.35
C ASP A 310 7.25 -0.18 -9.89
N GLU A 311 6.32 0.64 -9.39
CA GLU A 311 5.69 0.50 -8.08
C GLU A 311 4.99 -0.86 -7.93
N ALA A 312 4.19 -1.26 -8.91
CA ALA A 312 3.49 -2.54 -8.90
C ALA A 312 4.47 -3.74 -8.93
N GLU A 313 5.56 -3.67 -9.71
CA GLU A 313 6.62 -4.69 -9.70
C GLU A 313 7.27 -4.79 -8.33
N ASN A 314 7.57 -3.66 -7.69
CA ASN A 314 8.25 -3.59 -6.40
C ASN A 314 7.46 -4.25 -5.27
N ARG A 315 6.14 -4.39 -5.38
CA ARG A 315 5.31 -5.15 -4.44
C ARG A 315 5.84 -6.57 -4.21
N MET A 316 6.19 -7.27 -5.29
CA MET A 316 6.73 -8.63 -5.21
C MET A 316 8.08 -8.65 -4.46
N HIS A 317 8.96 -7.68 -4.73
CA HIS A 317 10.30 -7.65 -4.14
C HIS A 317 10.28 -7.30 -2.66
N THR A 318 9.43 -6.35 -2.25
CA THR A 318 9.30 -5.95 -0.84
C THR A 318 8.58 -6.99 0.00
N ILE A 319 7.53 -7.62 -0.53
CA ILE A 319 6.87 -8.78 0.10
C ILE A 319 7.86 -9.92 0.31
N LYS A 320 8.70 -10.20 -0.69
CA LYS A 320 9.77 -11.21 -0.59
C LYS A 320 10.71 -10.91 0.57
N ALA A 321 11.16 -9.66 0.70
CA ALA A 321 12.04 -9.24 1.79
C ALA A 321 11.36 -9.36 3.16
N VAL A 322 10.10 -8.98 3.29
CA VAL A 322 9.33 -9.13 4.54
C VAL A 322 9.26 -10.60 4.95
N MET A 323 8.88 -11.50 4.03
CA MET A 323 8.81 -12.93 4.31
C MET A 323 10.17 -13.51 4.70
N ALA A 324 11.22 -13.21 3.93
CA ALA A 324 12.58 -13.69 4.19
C ALA A 324 13.17 -13.18 5.52
N ALA A 325 12.82 -11.97 5.94
CA ALA A 325 13.31 -11.37 7.18
C ALA A 325 12.59 -11.88 8.43
N THR A 326 11.32 -12.33 8.30
CA THR A 326 10.47 -12.68 9.45
C THR A 326 10.35 -14.19 9.67
N LEU A 327 10.61 -15.03 8.67
CA LEU A 327 10.64 -16.50 8.74
C LEU A 327 12.00 -17.01 9.16
#